data_ffca992101b82ab45bd2ec42d54045df
#
_entry.id   ffca992101b82ab45bd2ec42d54045df
#
_cell.length_a   1.000
_cell.length_b   1.000
_cell.length_c   1.000
_cell.angle_alpha   90.00
_cell.angle_beta   90.00
_cell.angle_gamma   90.00
#
_symmetry.space_group_name_H-M   'P 1'
#
loop_
_entity.id
_entity.type
_entity.pdbx_description
1 polymer ?
#
loop_
_entity_poly.entity_id
_entity_poly.type
_entity_poly.pdbx_seq_one_letter_code
_entity_poly.pdbx_strand_id
1 'polypeptide(L)'
;YTVPHLETAPYPIISFGQGCEGEPLLMWETIREAIIEIRKHTQKGSININTNGSKPMAVEALMQAGLNSIRVSTNSARPDIYTRYYQPNNYRFEDIVESLKVVRRYNGWSSINYFTFPGMTNSVKEYEALRALIRETGLSMIQWRNFNIDPDWYLGKMGVTDTGECLGIPQMMALIREEFPELKFGYYNPPAERMLHFDTDFAH
;
A
#
# COMPACT_ATOMS: atom_id res chain seq x y z
N TYR A 1 10.13 10.86 22.46
CA TYR A 1 10.35 9.43 22.11
C TYR A 1 10.67 9.24 20.62
N THR A 2 9.99 9.90 19.71
CA THR A 2 10.12 9.69 18.24
C THR A 2 11.50 10.06 17.71
N VAL A 3 11.99 11.27 17.99
CA VAL A 3 13.29 11.73 17.48
C VAL A 3 14.45 10.86 17.98
N PRO A 4 14.59 10.57 19.29
CA PRO A 4 15.62 9.64 19.75
C PRO A 4 15.53 8.25 19.09
N HIS A 5 14.32 7.70 18.86
CA HIS A 5 14.15 6.44 18.15
C HIS A 5 14.69 6.52 16.71
N LEU A 6 14.30 7.56 15.97
CA LEU A 6 14.76 7.76 14.59
C LEU A 6 16.28 7.98 14.47
N GLU A 7 16.91 8.52 15.52
CA GLU A 7 18.34 8.79 15.58
C GLU A 7 19.19 7.56 15.90
N THR A 8 18.69 6.69 16.80
CA THR A 8 19.53 5.68 17.45
C THR A 8 19.13 4.22 17.21
N ALA A 9 17.88 3.96 16.83
CA ALA A 9 17.44 2.59 16.58
C ALA A 9 18.05 2.02 15.30
N PRO A 10 18.36 0.71 15.24
CA PRO A 10 18.71 0.06 13.98
C PRO A 10 17.48 0.02 13.07
N TYR A 11 17.62 0.51 11.83
CA TYR A 11 16.53 0.57 10.84
C TYR A 11 15.25 1.27 11.34
N PRO A 12 15.36 2.51 11.82
CA PRO A 12 14.29 3.16 12.55
C PRO A 12 13.11 3.52 11.64
N ILE A 13 11.92 3.13 12.06
CA ILE A 13 10.65 3.41 11.38
C ILE A 13 9.63 3.85 12.41
N ILE A 14 8.89 4.90 12.10
CA ILE A 14 7.66 5.26 12.80
C ILE A 14 6.48 5.18 11.83
N SER A 15 5.29 4.91 12.35
CA SER A 15 4.12 4.71 11.50
C SER A 15 2.86 5.29 12.14
N PHE A 16 2.11 6.05 11.35
CA PHE A 16 0.77 6.50 11.67
C PHE A 16 -0.26 5.48 11.16
N GLY A 17 -1.44 5.41 11.78
CA GLY A 17 -2.53 4.55 11.35
C GLY A 17 -2.29 3.07 11.68
N GLN A 18 -1.94 2.77 12.93
CA GLN A 18 -1.79 1.40 13.41
C GLN A 18 -3.10 0.85 13.98
N GLY A 19 -3.56 -0.29 13.43
CA GLY A 19 -4.65 -1.06 14.02
C GLY A 19 -5.99 -0.34 14.08
N CYS A 20 -6.50 -0.09 15.28
CA CYS A 20 -7.86 0.41 15.55
C CYS A 20 -7.99 1.93 15.61
N GLU A 21 -7.01 2.68 15.15
CA GLU A 21 -6.99 4.16 15.27
C GLU A 21 -7.90 4.89 14.27
N GLY A 22 -8.55 4.15 13.36
CA GLY A 22 -9.33 4.73 12.27
C GLY A 22 -8.49 5.17 11.07
N GLU A 23 -9.06 6.00 10.19
CA GLU A 23 -8.38 6.48 8.98
C GLU A 23 -7.53 7.72 9.28
N PRO A 24 -6.18 7.64 9.23
CA PRO A 24 -5.32 8.76 9.60
C PRO A 24 -5.41 9.96 8.65
N LEU A 25 -5.81 9.78 7.38
CA LEU A 25 -6.00 10.90 6.46
C LEU A 25 -7.18 11.82 6.86
N LEU A 26 -7.99 11.44 7.85
CA LEU A 26 -8.97 12.35 8.44
C LEU A 26 -8.31 13.45 9.30
N MET A 27 -7.11 13.16 9.82
CA MET A 27 -6.30 14.06 10.67
C MET A 27 -4.99 14.45 9.99
N TRP A 28 -4.97 14.49 8.67
CA TRP A 28 -3.76 14.68 7.88
C TRP A 28 -3.02 15.99 8.20
N GLU A 29 -3.74 17.08 8.54
CA GLU A 29 -3.12 18.35 8.92
C GLU A 29 -2.26 18.18 10.18
N THR A 30 -2.80 17.56 11.22
CA THR A 30 -2.08 17.28 12.47
C THR A 30 -0.88 16.36 12.23
N ILE A 31 -1.05 15.33 11.41
CA ILE A 31 0.03 14.43 11.03
C ILE A 31 1.12 15.18 10.25
N ARG A 32 0.73 16.06 9.33
CA ARG A 32 1.66 16.91 8.58
C ARG A 32 2.49 17.80 9.51
N GLU A 33 1.86 18.46 10.46
CA GLU A 33 2.55 19.29 11.45
C GLU A 33 3.53 18.46 12.30
N ALA A 34 3.11 17.27 12.72
CA ALA A 34 3.97 16.35 13.47
C ALA A 34 5.20 15.89 12.62
N ILE A 35 5.00 15.57 11.33
CA ILE A 35 6.10 15.22 10.42
C ILE A 35 7.06 16.39 10.26
N ILE A 36 6.55 17.59 10.02
CA ILE A 36 7.36 18.81 9.89
C ILE A 36 8.20 19.02 11.17
N GLU A 37 7.58 18.88 12.33
CA GLU A 37 8.29 19.05 13.61
C GLU A 37 9.38 17.99 13.79
N ILE A 38 9.10 16.72 13.50
CA ILE A 38 10.10 15.65 13.53
C ILE A 38 11.26 15.97 12.59
N ARG A 39 10.99 16.38 11.36
CA ARG A 39 11.99 16.65 10.33
C ARG A 39 12.86 17.88 10.60
N LYS A 40 12.42 18.80 11.45
CA LYS A 40 13.29 19.89 11.97
C LYS A 40 14.43 19.35 12.85
N HIS A 41 14.20 18.21 13.52
CA HIS A 41 15.16 17.64 14.46
C HIS A 41 15.99 16.50 13.87
N THR A 42 15.46 15.74 12.91
CA THR A 42 16.17 14.63 12.28
C THR A 42 15.70 14.35 10.86
N GLN A 43 16.64 14.03 9.98
CA GLN A 43 16.36 13.52 8.64
C GLN A 43 16.49 11.99 8.56
N LYS A 44 16.88 11.33 9.65
CA LYS A 44 17.07 9.88 9.70
C LYS A 44 15.74 9.14 9.86
N GLY A 45 15.80 7.87 9.52
CA GLY A 45 14.69 6.93 9.65
C GLY A 45 13.51 7.19 8.73
N SER A 46 12.62 6.24 8.67
CA SER A 46 11.42 6.28 7.83
C SER A 46 10.20 6.71 8.61
N ILE A 47 9.38 7.56 7.99
CA ILE A 47 8.04 7.89 8.46
C ILE A 47 7.05 7.27 7.48
N ASN A 48 6.18 6.42 7.99
CA ASN A 48 5.16 5.69 7.23
C ASN A 48 3.74 6.07 7.66
N ILE A 49 2.78 5.90 6.76
CA ILE A 49 1.36 5.96 7.09
C ILE A 49 0.64 4.74 6.52
N ASN A 50 -0.20 4.09 7.35
CA ASN A 50 -1.15 3.07 6.88
C ASN A 50 -2.51 3.74 6.70
N THR A 51 -3.08 3.62 5.51
CA THR A 51 -4.25 4.42 5.14
C THR A 51 -5.10 3.71 4.09
N ASN A 52 -6.31 4.17 3.88
CA ASN A 52 -7.13 3.79 2.74
C ASN A 52 -6.73 4.52 1.44
N GLY A 53 -5.83 5.51 1.51
CA GLY A 53 -5.37 6.27 0.35
C GLY A 53 -6.40 7.21 -0.28
N SER A 54 -7.48 7.54 0.42
CA SER A 54 -8.66 8.22 -0.12
C SER A 54 -8.50 9.71 -0.46
N LYS A 55 -7.39 10.34 -0.03
CA LYS A 55 -7.16 11.80 -0.18
C LYS A 55 -5.81 12.09 -0.82
N PRO A 56 -5.69 12.08 -2.17
CA PRO A 56 -4.41 12.31 -2.86
C PRO A 56 -3.73 13.62 -2.48
N MET A 57 -4.48 14.71 -2.32
CA MET A 57 -3.94 16.00 -1.90
C MET A 57 -3.33 15.96 -0.48
N ALA A 58 -3.95 15.21 0.43
CA ALA A 58 -3.41 15.02 1.77
C ALA A 58 -2.11 14.19 1.72
N VAL A 59 -2.10 13.11 0.92
CA VAL A 59 -0.88 12.32 0.70
C VAL A 59 0.24 13.18 0.14
N GLU A 60 -0.05 14.04 -0.85
CA GLU A 60 0.94 14.97 -1.41
C GLU A 60 1.51 15.93 -0.35
N ALA A 61 0.63 16.53 0.47
CA ALA A 61 1.07 17.41 1.54
C ALA A 61 1.93 16.70 2.60
N LEU A 62 1.63 15.43 2.89
CA LEU A 62 2.43 14.60 3.79
C LEU A 62 3.80 14.24 3.18
N MET A 63 3.86 13.92 1.87
CA MET A 63 5.12 13.68 1.17
C MET A 63 6.01 14.93 1.17
N GLN A 64 5.43 16.11 0.91
CA GLN A 64 6.15 17.39 0.99
C GLN A 64 6.67 17.69 2.40
N ALA A 65 5.97 17.23 3.42
CA ALA A 65 6.40 17.40 4.83
C ALA A 65 7.54 16.45 5.24
N GLY A 66 7.85 15.42 4.45
CA GLY A 66 8.91 14.45 4.74
C GLY A 66 8.43 13.04 5.10
N LEU A 67 7.18 12.67 4.72
CA LEU A 67 6.72 11.28 4.72
C LEU A 67 7.57 10.47 3.72
N ASN A 68 7.93 9.23 4.07
CA ASN A 68 8.74 8.37 3.20
C ASN A 68 7.93 7.27 2.52
N SER A 69 6.90 6.76 3.19
CA SER A 69 6.15 5.63 2.66
C SER A 69 4.68 5.65 3.02
N ILE A 70 3.89 5.02 2.15
CA ILE A 70 2.50 4.70 2.45
C ILE A 70 2.24 3.21 2.30
N ARG A 71 1.29 2.73 3.09
CA ARG A 71 0.71 1.40 2.93
C ARG A 71 -0.80 1.52 2.78
N VAL A 72 -1.29 1.13 1.64
CA VAL A 72 -2.73 1.22 1.32
C VAL A 72 -3.40 -0.14 1.48
N SER A 73 -4.51 -0.18 2.20
CA SER A 73 -5.31 -1.39 2.33
C SER A 73 -6.21 -1.56 1.12
N THR A 74 -6.14 -2.74 0.48
CA THR A 74 -7.03 -3.08 -0.64
C THR A 74 -7.33 -4.58 -0.67
N ASN A 75 -8.56 -4.93 -1.06
CA ASN A 75 -8.98 -6.31 -1.26
C ASN A 75 -8.89 -6.76 -2.72
N SER A 76 -8.80 -5.82 -3.65
CA SER A 76 -8.81 -6.06 -5.08
C SER A 76 -8.23 -4.86 -5.84
N ALA A 77 -7.63 -5.10 -6.99
CA ALA A 77 -7.23 -4.08 -7.95
C ALA A 77 -8.38 -3.69 -8.91
N ARG A 78 -9.52 -4.37 -8.81
CA ARG A 78 -10.72 -4.09 -9.59
C ARG A 78 -11.62 -3.09 -8.87
N PRO A 79 -11.97 -1.95 -9.48
CA PRO A 79 -12.80 -0.92 -8.86
C PRO A 79 -14.17 -1.42 -8.38
N ASP A 80 -14.81 -2.31 -9.14
CA ASP A 80 -16.12 -2.89 -8.80
C ASP A 80 -16.06 -3.75 -7.54
N ILE A 81 -15.02 -4.58 -7.41
CA ILE A 81 -14.79 -5.44 -6.24
C ILE A 81 -14.37 -4.61 -5.02
N TYR A 82 -13.47 -3.66 -5.22
CA TYR A 82 -13.06 -2.73 -4.17
C TYR A 82 -14.28 -1.99 -3.59
N THR A 83 -15.10 -1.41 -4.46
CA THR A 83 -16.28 -0.62 -4.06
C THR A 83 -17.31 -1.45 -3.28
N ARG A 84 -17.54 -2.69 -3.69
CA ARG A 84 -18.45 -3.58 -2.94
C ARG A 84 -17.95 -3.90 -1.53
N TYR A 85 -16.64 -4.04 -1.37
CA TYR A 85 -16.04 -4.38 -0.06
C TYR A 85 -15.94 -3.17 0.87
N TYR A 86 -15.31 -2.11 0.41
CA TYR A 86 -15.04 -0.93 1.24
C TYR A 86 -16.21 0.04 1.33
N GLN A 87 -17.16 -0.02 0.41
CA GLN A 87 -18.31 0.90 0.33
C GLN A 87 -17.88 2.37 0.52
N PRO A 88 -16.94 2.86 -0.29
CA PRO A 88 -16.33 4.16 -0.08
C PRO A 88 -17.36 5.28 -0.08
N ASN A 89 -17.22 6.20 0.88
CA ASN A 89 -18.02 7.41 0.98
C ASN A 89 -17.13 8.63 0.72
N ASN A 90 -17.52 9.48 -0.23
CA ASN A 90 -16.80 10.69 -0.65
C ASN A 90 -15.43 10.47 -1.29
N TYR A 91 -15.10 9.27 -1.75
CA TYR A 91 -13.90 8.96 -2.54
C TYR A 91 -14.16 7.75 -3.45
N ARG A 92 -13.28 7.51 -4.41
CA ARG A 92 -13.37 6.41 -5.36
C ARG A 92 -12.04 5.67 -5.44
N PHE A 93 -12.02 4.52 -6.14
CA PHE A 93 -10.81 3.73 -6.34
C PHE A 93 -9.71 4.51 -7.07
N GLU A 94 -10.10 5.40 -7.99
CA GLU A 94 -9.20 6.29 -8.72
C GLU A 94 -8.41 7.24 -7.81
N ASP A 95 -9.00 7.65 -6.68
CA ASP A 95 -8.30 8.48 -5.69
C ASP A 95 -7.17 7.69 -5.00
N ILE A 96 -7.37 6.38 -4.82
CA ILE A 96 -6.32 5.50 -4.29
C ILE A 96 -5.18 5.34 -5.29
N VAL A 97 -5.52 5.12 -6.55
CA VAL A 97 -4.53 5.05 -7.65
C VAL A 97 -3.73 6.35 -7.72
N GLU A 98 -4.40 7.50 -7.63
CA GLU A 98 -3.73 8.81 -7.63
C GLU A 98 -2.83 9.00 -6.40
N SER A 99 -3.26 8.56 -5.22
CA SER A 99 -2.42 8.59 -4.01
C SER A 99 -1.12 7.79 -4.19
N LEU A 100 -1.18 6.60 -4.79
CA LEU A 100 0.00 5.81 -5.11
C LEU A 100 0.92 6.50 -6.12
N LYS A 101 0.35 7.15 -7.15
CA LYS A 101 1.10 7.97 -8.13
C LYS A 101 1.78 9.18 -7.49
N VAL A 102 1.09 9.84 -6.55
CA VAL A 102 1.67 10.92 -5.76
C VAL A 102 2.96 10.45 -5.10
N VAL A 103 2.91 9.32 -4.38
CA VAL A 103 4.09 8.79 -3.69
C VAL A 103 5.24 8.53 -4.67
N ARG A 104 4.97 7.98 -5.85
CA ARG A 104 5.97 7.78 -6.89
C ARG A 104 6.60 9.09 -7.36
N ARG A 105 5.79 10.15 -7.57
CA ARG A 105 6.30 11.49 -7.99
C ARG A 105 7.30 12.07 -6.99
N TYR A 106 7.16 11.72 -5.71
CA TYR A 106 8.07 12.15 -4.64
C TYR A 106 9.18 11.13 -4.32
N ASN A 107 9.38 10.12 -5.18
CA ASN A 107 10.32 9.03 -4.95
C ASN A 107 10.12 8.30 -3.60
N GLY A 108 8.88 8.25 -3.12
CA GLY A 108 8.51 7.55 -1.90
C GLY A 108 8.24 6.07 -2.14
N TRP A 109 8.15 5.33 -1.05
CA TRP A 109 7.81 3.92 -1.07
C TRP A 109 6.31 3.70 -0.95
N SER A 110 5.72 3.02 -1.92
CA SER A 110 4.31 2.66 -1.88
C SER A 110 4.12 1.16 -1.73
N SER A 111 3.24 0.76 -0.85
CA SER A 111 2.87 -0.65 -0.69
C SER A 111 1.35 -0.82 -0.57
N ILE A 112 0.86 -2.00 -0.95
CA ILE A 112 -0.53 -2.38 -0.72
C ILE A 112 -0.61 -3.59 0.21
N ASN A 113 -1.54 -3.54 1.18
CA ASN A 113 -2.03 -4.73 1.87
C ASN A 113 -3.06 -5.38 0.97
N TYR A 114 -2.68 -6.46 0.30
CA TYR A 114 -3.51 -7.10 -0.69
C TYR A 114 -4.16 -8.36 -0.12
N PHE A 115 -5.47 -8.33 -0.02
CA PHE A 115 -6.25 -9.38 0.60
C PHE A 115 -6.35 -10.59 -0.34
N THR A 116 -5.81 -11.73 0.08
CA THR A 116 -5.64 -12.90 -0.78
C THR A 116 -6.73 -13.92 -0.50
N PHE A 117 -7.70 -14.01 -1.40
CA PHE A 117 -8.78 -14.99 -1.37
C PHE A 117 -8.72 -15.88 -2.62
N PRO A 118 -8.34 -17.18 -2.47
CA PRO A 118 -8.32 -18.12 -3.59
C PRO A 118 -9.66 -18.20 -4.31
N GLY A 119 -9.63 -18.18 -5.65
CA GLY A 119 -10.82 -18.12 -6.48
C GLY A 119 -11.20 -16.70 -6.91
N MET A 120 -10.88 -15.66 -6.13
CA MET A 120 -11.08 -14.26 -6.51
C MET A 120 -9.76 -13.57 -6.87
N THR A 121 -8.84 -13.53 -5.92
CA THR A 121 -7.55 -12.83 -6.08
C THR A 121 -6.72 -13.40 -7.23
N ASN A 122 -6.79 -14.69 -7.48
CA ASN A 122 -6.06 -15.37 -8.55
C ASN A 122 -6.89 -15.57 -9.84
N SER A 123 -8.02 -14.90 -10.00
CA SER A 123 -8.74 -14.88 -11.26
C SER A 123 -7.93 -14.12 -12.33
N VAL A 124 -8.07 -14.51 -13.60
CA VAL A 124 -7.41 -13.82 -14.73
C VAL A 124 -7.78 -12.34 -14.76
N LYS A 125 -9.03 -11.99 -14.49
CA LYS A 125 -9.50 -10.60 -14.42
C LYS A 125 -8.79 -9.80 -13.33
N GLU A 126 -8.59 -10.40 -12.16
CA GLU A 126 -7.89 -9.74 -11.05
C GLU A 126 -6.39 -9.60 -11.35
N TYR A 127 -5.79 -10.63 -11.96
CA TYR A 127 -4.39 -10.59 -12.38
C TYR A 127 -4.14 -9.44 -13.37
N GLU A 128 -4.98 -9.27 -14.38
CA GLU A 128 -4.86 -8.18 -15.36
C GLU A 128 -5.06 -6.80 -14.70
N ALA A 129 -6.02 -6.68 -13.79
CA ALA A 129 -6.24 -5.44 -13.06
C ALA A 129 -5.05 -5.09 -12.15
N LEU A 130 -4.47 -6.07 -11.46
CA LEU A 130 -3.29 -5.88 -10.61
C LEU A 130 -2.07 -5.47 -11.42
N ARG A 131 -1.83 -6.10 -12.58
CA ARG A 131 -0.76 -5.69 -13.52
C ARG A 131 -0.92 -4.25 -13.96
N ALA A 132 -2.14 -3.85 -14.34
CA ALA A 132 -2.43 -2.47 -14.72
C ALA A 132 -2.14 -1.50 -13.57
N LEU A 133 -2.59 -1.81 -12.37
CA LEU A 133 -2.32 -1.01 -11.16
C LEU A 133 -0.81 -0.84 -10.92
N ILE A 134 -0.03 -1.94 -10.97
CA ILE A 134 1.42 -1.91 -10.76
C ILE A 134 2.10 -1.01 -11.80
N ARG A 135 1.78 -1.17 -13.08
CA ARG A 135 2.36 -0.36 -14.18
C ARG A 135 2.02 1.12 -14.03
N GLU A 136 0.77 1.41 -13.71
CA GLU A 136 0.26 2.77 -13.62
C GLU A 136 0.85 3.54 -12.43
N THR A 137 0.98 2.86 -11.28
CA THR A 137 1.40 3.51 -10.03
C THR A 137 2.89 3.40 -9.75
N GLY A 138 3.58 2.43 -10.36
CA GLY A 138 4.96 2.08 -9.99
C GLY A 138 5.05 1.60 -8.55
N LEU A 139 4.09 0.75 -8.16
CA LEU A 139 4.00 0.17 -6.81
C LEU A 139 5.32 -0.48 -6.41
N SER A 140 5.78 -0.21 -5.18
CA SER A 140 7.06 -0.72 -4.69
C SER A 140 6.94 -2.12 -4.06
N MET A 141 5.78 -2.41 -3.41
CA MET A 141 5.63 -3.68 -2.70
C MET A 141 4.17 -4.12 -2.60
N ILE A 142 3.95 -5.43 -2.64
CA ILE A 142 2.70 -6.08 -2.27
C ILE A 142 2.90 -6.89 -1.00
N GLN A 143 2.07 -6.63 0.00
CA GLN A 143 1.89 -7.51 1.15
C GLN A 143 0.69 -8.42 0.88
N TRP A 144 0.96 -9.67 0.56
CA TRP A 144 -0.06 -10.69 0.38
C TRP A 144 -0.61 -11.08 1.77
N ARG A 145 -1.85 -10.67 2.05
CA ARG A 145 -2.50 -10.90 3.34
C ARG A 145 -3.48 -12.05 3.24
N ASN A 146 -3.28 -13.06 4.07
CA ASN A 146 -4.20 -14.19 4.11
C ASN A 146 -5.63 -13.73 4.39
N PHE A 147 -6.58 -14.33 3.70
CA PHE A 147 -8.00 -14.19 3.95
C PHE A 147 -8.34 -14.70 5.36
N ASN A 148 -9.08 -13.91 6.13
CA ASN A 148 -9.42 -14.19 7.53
C ASN A 148 -10.88 -13.88 7.85
N ILE A 149 -11.74 -13.91 6.84
CA ILE A 149 -13.18 -13.70 6.95
C ILE A 149 -13.87 -15.02 6.57
N ASP A 150 -15.07 -15.25 7.05
CA ASP A 150 -15.88 -16.38 6.60
C ASP A 150 -16.11 -16.33 5.09
N PRO A 151 -15.71 -17.36 4.32
CA PRO A 151 -15.74 -17.33 2.85
C PRO A 151 -17.17 -17.21 2.30
N ASP A 152 -18.12 -17.92 2.84
CA ASP A 152 -19.49 -17.94 2.34
C ASP A 152 -20.18 -16.60 2.59
N TRP A 153 -19.95 -16.03 3.78
CA TRP A 153 -20.42 -14.68 4.10
C TRP A 153 -19.79 -13.63 3.15
N TYR A 154 -18.48 -13.71 2.93
CA TYR A 154 -17.77 -12.79 2.06
C TYR A 154 -18.30 -12.86 0.61
N LEU A 155 -18.36 -14.06 0.03
CA LEU A 155 -18.86 -14.25 -1.35
C LEU A 155 -20.30 -13.78 -1.49
N GLY A 156 -21.16 -14.08 -0.50
CA GLY A 156 -22.54 -13.61 -0.47
C GLY A 156 -22.64 -12.08 -0.45
N LYS A 157 -21.84 -11.41 0.37
CA LYS A 157 -21.79 -9.95 0.43
C LYS A 157 -21.19 -9.31 -0.81
N MET A 158 -20.18 -9.93 -1.41
CA MET A 158 -19.56 -9.45 -2.64
C MET A 158 -20.44 -9.70 -3.87
N GLY A 159 -21.47 -10.55 -3.77
CA GLY A 159 -22.34 -10.90 -4.89
C GLY A 159 -21.57 -11.54 -6.06
N VAL A 160 -20.48 -12.25 -5.75
CA VAL A 160 -19.64 -12.92 -6.75
C VAL A 160 -20.06 -14.39 -6.79
N THR A 161 -20.71 -14.78 -7.88
CA THR A 161 -21.16 -16.16 -8.13
C THR A 161 -20.23 -16.94 -9.05
N ASP A 162 -19.44 -16.24 -9.87
CA ASP A 162 -18.45 -16.80 -10.77
C ASP A 162 -17.23 -15.88 -10.84
N THR A 163 -16.08 -16.44 -10.52
CA THR A 163 -14.78 -15.74 -10.58
C THR A 163 -14.09 -15.90 -11.94
N GLY A 164 -14.63 -16.76 -12.82
CA GLY A 164 -14.07 -17.12 -14.11
C GLY A 164 -12.80 -17.99 -13.98
N GLU A 165 -11.98 -17.95 -15.01
CA GLU A 165 -10.72 -18.69 -15.05
C GLU A 165 -9.75 -18.19 -13.97
N CYS A 166 -9.10 -19.15 -13.28
CA CYS A 166 -8.16 -18.89 -12.18
C CYS A 166 -6.79 -19.48 -12.49
N LEU A 167 -5.75 -18.68 -12.25
CA LEU A 167 -4.34 -19.07 -12.44
C LEU A 167 -3.76 -19.91 -11.30
N GLY A 168 -4.36 -19.85 -10.11
CA GLY A 168 -3.71 -20.28 -8.87
C GLY A 168 -2.79 -19.20 -8.28
N ILE A 169 -2.78 -19.06 -6.93
CA ILE A 169 -2.00 -18.02 -6.24
C ILE A 169 -0.49 -18.11 -6.54
N PRO A 170 0.17 -19.30 -6.43
CA PRO A 170 1.61 -19.40 -6.72
C PRO A 170 1.96 -19.00 -8.14
N GLN A 171 1.17 -19.41 -9.13
CA GLN A 171 1.40 -19.07 -10.53
C GLN A 171 1.22 -17.57 -10.77
N MET A 172 0.17 -16.95 -10.24
CA MET A 172 -0.05 -15.51 -10.33
C MET A 172 1.12 -14.73 -9.74
N MET A 173 1.60 -15.13 -8.56
CA MET A 173 2.76 -14.49 -7.92
C MET A 173 4.04 -14.64 -8.76
N ALA A 174 4.25 -15.80 -9.38
CA ALA A 174 5.40 -16.04 -10.26
C ALA A 174 5.34 -15.12 -11.50
N LEU A 175 4.20 -15.04 -12.16
CA LEU A 175 4.00 -14.17 -13.33
C LEU A 175 4.19 -12.68 -12.98
N ILE A 176 3.69 -12.23 -11.83
CA ILE A 176 3.91 -10.85 -11.37
C ILE A 176 5.39 -10.57 -11.12
N ARG A 177 6.14 -11.50 -10.50
CA ARG A 177 7.59 -11.35 -10.29
C ARG A 177 8.38 -11.31 -11.59
N GLU A 178 8.00 -12.13 -12.56
CA GLU A 178 8.65 -12.17 -13.86
C GLU A 178 8.46 -10.85 -14.62
N GLU A 179 7.25 -10.30 -14.61
CA GLU A 179 6.93 -9.07 -15.32
C GLU A 179 7.44 -7.81 -14.60
N PHE A 180 7.47 -7.83 -13.26
CA PHE A 180 7.86 -6.69 -12.42
C PHE A 180 8.99 -7.10 -11.45
N PRO A 181 10.22 -7.30 -11.92
CA PRO A 181 11.33 -7.79 -11.08
C PRO A 181 11.67 -6.86 -9.92
N GLU A 182 11.40 -5.56 -10.05
CA GLU A 182 11.65 -4.57 -9.00
C GLU A 182 10.58 -4.58 -7.89
N LEU A 183 9.39 -5.13 -8.17
CA LEU A 183 8.31 -5.20 -7.20
C LEU A 183 8.65 -6.19 -6.07
N LYS A 184 8.60 -5.70 -4.83
CA LYS A 184 8.89 -6.55 -3.66
C LYS A 184 7.62 -7.23 -3.13
N PHE A 185 7.81 -8.43 -2.58
CA PHE A 185 6.79 -9.12 -1.79
C PHE A 185 7.26 -9.21 -0.35
N GLY A 186 6.45 -8.74 0.62
CA GLY A 186 6.91 -8.70 2.00
C GLY A 186 5.87 -8.27 3.02
N TYR A 187 6.30 -8.17 4.26
CA TYR A 187 5.45 -7.80 5.41
C TYR A 187 5.91 -6.53 6.15
N TYR A 188 6.98 -5.92 5.75
CA TYR A 188 7.58 -4.79 6.48
C TYR A 188 7.76 -3.59 5.57
N ASN A 189 7.80 -2.42 6.18
CA ASN A 189 8.27 -1.23 5.50
C ASN A 189 9.79 -1.27 5.50
N PRO A 190 10.46 -1.08 4.37
CA PRO A 190 11.91 -1.01 4.35
C PRO A 190 12.40 0.24 5.09
N PRO A 191 13.59 0.20 5.69
CA PRO A 191 14.23 1.38 6.25
C PRO A 191 14.58 2.38 5.14
N ALA A 192 14.77 3.65 5.50
CA ALA A 192 15.01 4.74 4.55
C ALA A 192 16.16 4.45 3.59
N GLU A 193 17.23 3.84 4.08
CA GLU A 193 18.42 3.49 3.30
C GLU A 193 18.10 2.50 2.17
N ARG A 194 17.12 1.61 2.37
CA ARG A 194 16.67 0.64 1.35
C ARG A 194 15.60 1.20 0.42
N MET A 195 14.98 2.31 0.77
CA MET A 195 14.03 3.00 -0.11
C MET A 195 14.74 3.83 -1.17
N LEU A 196 15.93 4.35 -0.87
CA LEU A 196 16.71 5.22 -1.75
C LEU A 196 17.51 4.47 -2.83
N HIS A 197 17.73 3.16 -2.66
CA HIS A 197 18.51 2.33 -3.59
C HIS A 197 17.61 1.56 -4.56
N PHE A 198 16.84 2.25 -5.37
CA PHE A 198 16.10 1.61 -6.47
C PHE A 198 16.98 1.25 -7.68
N ASP A 199 18.25 1.65 -7.69
CA ASP A 199 19.06 1.56 -8.91
C ASP A 199 20.09 0.42 -8.98
N THR A 200 20.46 -0.34 -7.93
CA THR A 200 21.57 -1.26 -8.19
C THR A 200 21.74 -2.58 -7.41
N ASP A 201 21.17 -2.82 -6.22
CA ASP A 201 21.65 -4.01 -5.48
C ASP A 201 20.55 -4.86 -4.82
N PHE A 202 19.83 -5.67 -5.62
CA PHE A 202 19.12 -6.86 -5.12
C PHE A 202 19.29 -8.07 -6.04
N ALA A 203 20.54 -8.35 -6.39
CA ALA A 203 20.95 -9.70 -6.81
C ALA A 203 21.61 -10.36 -5.60
N HIS A 204 20.80 -11.05 -4.74
CA HIS A 204 21.19 -12.24 -3.97
C HIS A 204 20.01 -12.68 -3.11
#